data_c48ef0acde530be6c277a3216c6955f6
#
_entry.id   c48ef0acde530be6c277a3216c6955f6
#
_cell.length_a   1.000
_cell.length_b   1.000
_cell.length_c   1.000
_cell.angle_alpha   90.00
_cell.angle_beta   90.00
_cell.angle_gamma   90.00
#
_symmetry.space_group_name_H-M   'P 1'
#
loop_
_entity.id
_entity.type
_entity.pdbx_description
1 polymer ?
#
loop_
_entity_poly.entity_id
_entity_poly.type
_entity_poly.pdbx_seq_one_letter_code
_entity_poly.pdbx_strand_id
1 'polypeptide(L)'
;MGVPIKLHAAGEDYLEAILVLQKKQGMVRFVDVARYVEVSKPSVYHAMTTLREGGFLTMDSDYFLHLTDAGRKVVEQIFEKHCFFTDRLIEAGVDPVTAEKDACRMEHVISQESFERLRDAYKTKKE
;
A
#
# COMPACT_ATOMS: atom_id res chain seq x y z
N MET A 1 22.39 13.94 2.02
CA MET A 1 21.28 13.45 2.13
C MET A 1 20.71 12.87 0.96
N GLY A 2 20.41 11.74 0.96
CA GLY A 2 19.97 11.02 -0.20
C GLY A 2 18.56 11.39 -0.62
N VAL A 3 18.28 11.15 -1.87
CA VAL A 3 16.94 11.19 -2.38
C VAL A 3 16.15 10.07 -1.68
N PRO A 4 14.92 10.31 -1.24
CA PRO A 4 14.13 9.26 -0.64
C PRO A 4 14.05 8.06 -1.58
N ILE A 5 14.19 6.86 -1.03
CA ILE A 5 14.07 5.65 -1.83
C ILE A 5 12.65 5.58 -2.36
N LYS A 6 12.53 5.56 -3.69
CA LYS A 6 11.23 5.47 -4.33
C LYS A 6 10.77 4.03 -4.28
N LEU A 7 9.62 3.79 -3.65
CA LEU A 7 9.04 2.46 -3.64
C LEU A 7 8.37 2.18 -4.97
N HIS A 8 8.57 0.96 -5.47
CA HIS A 8 7.87 0.47 -6.63
C HIS A 8 6.49 -0.05 -6.21
N ALA A 9 5.58 -0.13 -7.15
CA ALA A 9 4.21 -0.60 -6.90
C ALA A 9 4.19 -1.95 -6.15
N ALA A 10 5.08 -2.87 -6.51
CA ALA A 10 5.15 -4.17 -5.85
C ALA A 10 5.50 -4.04 -4.38
N GLY A 11 6.44 -3.15 -4.03
CA GLY A 11 6.80 -2.90 -2.63
C GLY A 11 5.64 -2.36 -1.83
N GLU A 12 4.89 -1.43 -2.43
CA GLU A 12 3.71 -0.85 -1.80
C GLU A 12 2.64 -1.92 -1.57
N ASP A 13 2.43 -2.81 -2.53
CA ASP A 13 1.48 -3.91 -2.41
C ASP A 13 1.85 -4.84 -1.26
N TYR A 14 3.14 -5.12 -1.08
CA TYR A 14 3.59 -5.97 0.03
C TYR A 14 3.35 -5.30 1.39
N LEU A 15 3.62 -4.00 1.51
CA LEU A 15 3.36 -3.28 2.75
C LEU A 15 1.87 -3.26 3.07
N GLU A 16 1.04 -3.06 2.06
CA GLU A 16 -0.41 -3.09 2.22
C GLU A 16 -0.88 -4.48 2.67
N ALA A 17 -0.33 -5.54 2.07
CA ALA A 17 -0.65 -6.91 2.45
C ALA A 17 -0.33 -7.18 3.93
N ILE A 18 0.81 -6.68 4.40
CA ILE A 18 1.20 -6.84 5.81
C ILE A 18 0.16 -6.16 6.72
N LEU A 19 -0.25 -4.95 6.39
CA LEU A 19 -1.24 -4.25 7.21
C LEU A 19 -2.58 -4.98 7.22
N VAL A 20 -3.05 -5.44 6.07
CA VAL A 20 -4.29 -6.19 5.97
C VAL A 20 -4.23 -7.46 6.82
N LEU A 21 -3.11 -8.20 6.71
CA LEU A 21 -2.94 -9.43 7.48
C LEU A 21 -2.83 -9.16 8.98
N GLN A 22 -2.15 -8.07 9.37
CA GLN A 22 -2.07 -7.70 10.78
C GLN A 22 -3.45 -7.43 11.38
N LYS A 23 -4.30 -6.76 10.64
CA LYS A 23 -5.67 -6.48 11.09
C LYS A 23 -6.50 -7.75 11.17
N LYS A 24 -6.22 -8.72 10.30
CA LYS A 24 -6.99 -9.96 10.23
C LYS A 24 -6.54 -10.99 11.25
N GLN A 25 -5.25 -11.15 11.46
CA GLN A 25 -4.70 -12.24 12.29
C GLN A 25 -3.71 -11.81 13.37
N GLY A 26 -3.34 -10.54 13.42
CA GLY A 26 -2.43 -10.00 14.42
C GLY A 26 -0.96 -10.16 14.04
N MET A 27 -0.43 -11.35 14.12
CA MET A 27 1.00 -11.62 13.85
C MET A 27 1.18 -12.11 12.43
N VAL A 28 2.18 -11.55 11.72
CA VAL A 28 2.39 -11.83 10.29
C VAL A 28 3.83 -12.22 10.03
N ARG A 29 4.04 -13.34 9.34
CA ARG A 29 5.35 -13.78 8.87
C ARG A 29 5.39 -13.69 7.35
N PHE A 30 6.61 -13.72 6.78
CA PHE A 30 6.72 -13.61 5.32
C PHE A 30 5.98 -14.74 4.58
N VAL A 31 5.86 -15.92 5.19
CA VAL A 31 5.11 -17.02 4.57
C VAL A 31 3.63 -16.68 4.45
N ASP A 32 3.09 -15.92 5.39
CA ASP A 32 1.71 -15.46 5.34
C ASP A 32 1.51 -14.48 4.18
N VAL A 33 2.48 -13.59 4.00
CA VAL A 33 2.46 -12.63 2.89
C VAL A 33 2.54 -13.37 1.55
N ALA A 34 3.45 -14.36 1.45
CA ALA A 34 3.60 -15.16 0.23
C ALA A 34 2.28 -15.81 -0.17
N ARG A 35 1.58 -16.37 0.81
CA ARG A 35 0.30 -17.03 0.57
C ARG A 35 -0.78 -16.03 0.16
N TYR A 36 -0.79 -14.88 0.80
CA TYR A 36 -1.81 -13.86 0.53
C TYR A 36 -1.66 -13.24 -0.86
N VAL A 37 -0.43 -12.91 -1.26
CA VAL A 37 -0.18 -12.30 -2.58
C VAL A 37 0.07 -13.34 -3.68
N GLU A 38 0.07 -14.62 -3.34
CA GLU A 38 0.23 -15.72 -4.29
C GLU A 38 1.52 -15.66 -5.11
N VAL A 39 2.63 -15.39 -4.41
CA VAL A 39 3.97 -15.38 -5.04
C VAL A 39 4.86 -16.38 -4.31
N SER A 40 5.99 -16.72 -4.93
CA SER A 40 6.92 -17.68 -4.36
C SER A 40 7.57 -17.14 -3.09
N LYS A 41 7.92 -18.05 -2.16
CA LYS A 41 8.62 -17.66 -0.93
C LYS A 41 9.92 -16.92 -1.19
N PRO A 42 10.77 -17.35 -2.14
CA PRO A 42 11.99 -16.58 -2.43
C PRO A 42 11.72 -15.16 -2.90
N SER A 43 10.67 -14.96 -3.71
CA SER A 43 10.31 -13.63 -4.19
C SER A 43 9.90 -12.72 -3.02
N VAL A 44 9.07 -13.25 -2.11
CA VAL A 44 8.63 -12.50 -0.93
C VAL A 44 9.82 -12.20 -0.02
N TYR A 45 10.69 -13.19 0.20
CA TYR A 45 11.86 -12.99 1.05
C TYR A 45 12.73 -11.85 0.51
N HIS A 46 12.96 -11.84 -0.80
CA HIS A 46 13.75 -10.80 -1.44
C HIS A 46 13.09 -9.43 -1.26
N ALA A 47 11.77 -9.35 -1.49
CA ALA A 47 11.02 -8.11 -1.34
C ALA A 47 11.06 -7.61 0.11
N MET A 48 10.88 -8.52 1.08
CA MET A 48 10.90 -8.15 2.50
C MET A 48 12.28 -7.64 2.91
N THR A 49 13.35 -8.25 2.39
CA THR A 49 14.71 -7.80 2.67
C THR A 49 14.91 -6.39 2.14
N THR A 50 14.46 -6.13 0.91
CA THR A 50 14.58 -4.80 0.30
C THR A 50 13.80 -3.75 1.11
N LEU A 51 12.60 -4.07 1.52
CA LEU A 51 11.76 -3.17 2.32
C LEU A 51 12.37 -2.90 3.69
N ARG A 52 12.96 -3.93 4.30
CA ARG A 52 13.63 -3.79 5.59
C ARG A 52 14.85 -2.88 5.46
N GLU A 53 15.64 -3.07 4.42
CA GLU A 53 16.81 -2.22 4.15
C GLU A 53 16.40 -0.77 3.91
N GLY A 54 15.24 -0.56 3.31
CA GLY A 54 14.70 0.77 3.07
C GLY A 54 14.08 1.43 4.30
N GLY A 55 13.95 0.68 5.40
CA GLY A 55 13.41 1.23 6.64
C GLY A 55 11.89 1.23 6.74
N PHE A 56 11.21 0.44 5.89
CA PHE A 56 9.74 0.40 5.87
C PHE A 56 9.17 -0.70 6.77
N LEU A 57 9.99 -1.69 7.11
CA LEU A 57 9.55 -2.75 8.01
C LEU A 57 10.72 -3.29 8.81
N THR A 58 10.40 -4.02 9.89
CA THR A 58 11.38 -4.75 10.69
C THR A 58 10.90 -6.18 10.84
N MET A 59 11.82 -7.07 11.23
CA MET A 59 11.49 -8.46 11.52
C MET A 59 12.09 -8.79 12.88
N ASP A 60 11.28 -9.35 13.76
CA ASP A 60 11.76 -9.68 15.10
C ASP A 60 12.46 -11.06 15.11
N SER A 61 12.91 -11.48 16.31
CA SER A 61 13.66 -12.73 16.45
C SER A 61 12.82 -13.97 16.14
N ASP A 62 11.51 -13.84 16.16
CA ASP A 62 10.59 -14.94 15.83
C ASP A 62 10.10 -14.86 14.39
N TYR A 63 10.71 -14.00 13.58
CA TYR A 63 10.41 -13.80 12.16
C TYR A 63 9.05 -13.16 11.89
N PHE A 64 8.48 -12.47 12.88
CA PHE A 64 7.27 -11.68 12.65
C PHE A 64 7.63 -10.33 12.07
N LEU A 65 6.82 -9.91 11.09
CA LEU A 65 7.02 -8.65 10.37
C LEU A 65 6.27 -7.51 11.06
N HIS A 66 6.91 -6.36 11.14
CA HIS A 66 6.33 -5.16 11.74
C HIS A 66 6.55 -3.96 10.83
N LEU A 67 5.51 -3.18 10.58
CA LEU A 67 5.65 -1.95 9.83
C LEU A 67 6.31 -0.90 10.72
N THR A 68 7.28 -0.17 10.16
CA THR A 68 7.83 1.00 10.83
C THR A 68 6.86 2.16 10.65
N ASP A 69 7.13 3.29 11.31
CA ASP A 69 6.32 4.50 11.10
C ASP A 69 6.34 4.90 9.63
N ALA A 70 7.51 4.79 8.97
CA ALA A 70 7.64 5.10 7.54
C ALA A 70 6.78 4.15 6.69
N GLY A 71 6.82 2.85 7.00
CA GLY A 71 6.02 1.86 6.28
C GLY A 71 4.53 2.09 6.46
N ARG A 72 4.11 2.37 7.68
CA ARG A 72 2.71 2.65 7.99
C ARG A 72 2.22 3.89 7.25
N LYS A 73 3.05 4.94 7.21
CA LYS A 73 2.69 6.16 6.50
C LYS A 73 2.46 5.90 5.00
N VAL A 74 3.33 5.10 4.38
CA VAL A 74 3.18 4.72 2.99
C VAL A 74 1.84 4.02 2.76
N VAL A 75 1.52 3.04 3.61
CA VAL A 75 0.27 2.28 3.46
C VAL A 75 -0.95 3.18 3.65
N GLU A 76 -0.90 4.07 4.64
CA GLU A 76 -2.02 4.98 4.89
C GLU A 76 -2.26 5.90 3.69
N GLN A 77 -1.20 6.40 3.08
CA GLN A 77 -1.32 7.26 1.90
C GLN A 77 -1.90 6.49 0.71
N ILE A 78 -1.46 5.25 0.52
CA ILE A 78 -1.97 4.41 -0.56
C ILE A 78 -3.45 4.11 -0.34
N PHE A 79 -3.82 3.77 0.89
CA PHE A 79 -5.20 3.44 1.22
C PHE A 79 -6.12 4.65 1.01
N GLU A 80 -5.66 5.83 1.36
CA GLU A 80 -6.42 7.06 1.14
C GLU A 80 -6.68 7.27 -0.36
N LYS A 81 -5.65 7.08 -1.18
CA LYS A 81 -5.78 7.18 -2.63
C LYS A 81 -6.75 6.14 -3.17
N HIS A 82 -6.63 4.91 -2.69
CA HIS A 82 -7.50 3.81 -3.11
C HIS A 82 -8.97 4.16 -2.87
N CYS A 83 -9.30 4.57 -1.67
CA CYS A 83 -10.67 4.90 -1.31
C CYS A 83 -11.18 6.09 -2.12
N PHE A 84 -10.36 7.13 -2.27
CA PHE A 84 -10.76 8.32 -3.01
C PHE A 84 -11.10 7.98 -4.46
N PHE A 85 -10.20 7.27 -5.16
CA PHE A 85 -10.42 6.96 -6.57
C PHE A 85 -11.55 5.96 -6.77
N THR A 86 -11.67 4.96 -5.90
CA THR A 86 -12.78 4.02 -5.96
C THR A 86 -14.11 4.76 -5.88
N ASP A 87 -14.25 5.64 -4.88
CA ASP A 87 -15.48 6.39 -4.67
C ASP A 87 -15.78 7.33 -5.83
N ARG A 88 -14.76 8.01 -6.37
CA ARG A 88 -14.97 8.92 -7.51
C ARG A 88 -15.39 8.18 -8.75
N LEU A 89 -14.83 7.01 -8.99
CA LEU A 89 -15.19 6.22 -10.16
C LEU A 89 -16.62 5.67 -10.05
N ILE A 90 -16.99 5.18 -8.87
CA ILE A 90 -18.36 4.71 -8.63
C ILE A 90 -19.37 5.86 -8.80
N GLU A 91 -19.03 7.02 -8.26
CA GLU A 91 -19.87 8.22 -8.36
C GLU A 91 -20.07 8.62 -9.83
N ALA A 92 -19.05 8.42 -10.66
CA ALA A 92 -19.12 8.71 -12.10
C ALA A 92 -19.85 7.63 -12.90
N GLY A 93 -20.29 6.57 -12.24
CA GLY A 93 -21.06 5.52 -12.90
C GLY A 93 -20.28 4.26 -13.25
N VAL A 94 -19.03 4.16 -12.78
CA VAL A 94 -18.21 2.98 -13.04
C VAL A 94 -18.67 1.84 -12.11
N ASP A 95 -18.77 0.64 -12.65
CA ASP A 95 -19.08 -0.55 -11.88
C ASP A 95 -18.12 -0.70 -10.68
N PRO A 96 -18.63 -1.03 -9.48
CA PRO A 96 -17.75 -1.12 -8.29
C PRO A 96 -16.55 -2.04 -8.44
N VAL A 97 -16.68 -3.18 -9.11
CA VAL A 97 -15.57 -4.10 -9.30
C VAL A 97 -14.50 -3.46 -10.20
N THR A 98 -14.92 -2.84 -11.29
CA THR A 98 -14.00 -2.13 -12.19
C THR A 98 -13.37 -0.94 -11.50
N ALA A 99 -14.16 -0.18 -10.74
CA ALA A 99 -13.68 1.00 -10.02
C ALA A 99 -12.56 0.62 -9.05
N GLU A 100 -12.74 -0.47 -8.31
CA GLU A 100 -11.74 -0.92 -7.36
C GLU A 100 -10.46 -1.36 -8.06
N LYS A 101 -10.57 -2.08 -9.18
CA LYS A 101 -9.41 -2.52 -9.95
C LYS A 101 -8.63 -1.34 -10.51
N ASP A 102 -9.33 -0.36 -11.05
CA ASP A 102 -8.68 0.81 -11.62
C ASP A 102 -8.05 1.66 -10.53
N ALA A 103 -8.73 1.86 -9.40
CA ALA A 103 -8.20 2.61 -8.29
C ALA A 103 -6.91 1.97 -7.76
N CYS A 104 -6.87 0.64 -7.72
CA CYS A 104 -5.70 -0.10 -7.28
C CYS A 104 -4.48 0.20 -8.15
N ARG A 105 -4.69 0.43 -9.44
CA ARG A 105 -3.60 0.82 -10.36
C ARG A 105 -3.25 2.29 -10.20
N MET A 106 -4.24 3.14 -10.09
CA MET A 106 -4.07 4.59 -10.01
C MET A 106 -3.31 5.00 -8.75
N GLU A 107 -3.53 4.30 -7.64
CA GLU A 107 -2.92 4.66 -6.36
C GLU A 107 -1.40 4.57 -6.37
N HIS A 108 -0.83 3.78 -7.27
CA HIS A 108 0.62 3.60 -7.35
C HIS A 108 1.31 4.53 -8.34
N VAL A 109 0.56 5.18 -9.23
CA VAL A 109 1.16 5.98 -10.30
C VAL A 109 1.02 7.49 -10.11
N ILE A 110 0.10 7.92 -9.28
CA ILE A 110 -0.12 9.35 -9.05
C ILE A 110 0.80 9.84 -7.93
N SER A 111 1.35 11.05 -8.08
CA SER A 111 2.17 11.63 -7.03
C SER A 111 1.31 12.05 -5.85
N GLN A 112 1.92 12.13 -4.68
CA GLN A 112 1.22 12.56 -3.47
C GLN A 112 0.71 14.00 -3.63
N GLU A 113 1.52 14.86 -4.24
CA GLU A 113 1.13 16.25 -4.49
C GLU A 113 -0.12 16.34 -5.38
N SER A 114 -0.13 15.64 -6.50
CA SER A 114 -1.27 15.66 -7.42
C SER A 114 -2.52 15.12 -6.75
N PHE A 115 -2.37 14.04 -5.99
CA PHE A 115 -3.49 13.46 -5.27
C PHE A 115 -4.08 14.44 -4.26
N GLU A 116 -3.22 15.09 -3.47
CA GLU A 116 -3.69 16.02 -2.44
C GLU A 116 -4.43 17.20 -3.07
N ARG A 117 -3.94 17.67 -4.22
CA ARG A 117 -4.62 18.75 -4.94
C ARG A 117 -6.00 18.33 -5.43
N LEU A 118 -6.11 17.11 -5.98
CA LEU A 118 -7.39 16.57 -6.41
C LEU A 118 -8.35 16.40 -5.24
N ARG A 119 -7.86 15.82 -4.15
CA ARG A 119 -8.66 15.60 -2.95
C ARG A 119 -9.20 16.91 -2.40
N ASP A 120 -8.34 17.92 -2.28
CA ASP A 120 -8.72 19.21 -1.70
C ASP A 120 -9.67 19.97 -2.64
N ALA A 121 -9.45 19.90 -3.95
CA ALA A 121 -10.36 20.51 -4.91
C ALA A 121 -11.74 19.88 -4.86
N TYR A 122 -11.80 18.56 -4.67
CA TYR A 122 -13.07 17.85 -4.56
C TYR A 122 -13.82 18.25 -3.30
N LYS A 123 -13.13 18.37 -2.17
CA LYS A 123 -13.75 18.81 -0.92
C LYS A 123 -14.32 20.20 -1.05
N THR A 124 -13.59 21.11 -1.67
CA THR A 124 -14.04 22.48 -1.88
C THR A 124 -15.32 22.52 -2.71
N LYS A 125 -15.41 21.70 -3.75
CA LYS A 125 -16.61 21.66 -4.59
C LYS A 125 -17.83 21.10 -3.86
N LYS A 126 -17.63 20.18 -2.91
CA LYS A 126 -18.72 19.57 -2.17
C LYS A 126 -19.29 20.50 -1.10
N GLU A 127 -18.47 21.42 -0.63
CA GLU A 127 -18.89 22.42 0.35
C GLU A 127 -19.51 23.62 -0.38
#